data_c8ac8594b7786d6ed7e6013feb620839
#
_entry.id   c8ac8594b7786d6ed7e6013feb620839
#
_cell.length_a   1.000
_cell.length_b   1.000
_cell.length_c   1.000
_cell.angle_alpha   90.00
_cell.angle_beta   90.00
_cell.angle_gamma   90.00
#
_symmetry.space_group_name_H-M   'P 1'
#
loop_
_entity.id
_entity.type
_entity.pdbx_description
1 polymer ?
#
loop_
_entity_poly.entity_id
_entity_poly.type
_entity_poly.pdbx_seq_one_letter_code
_entity_poly.pdbx_strand_id
1 'polypeptide(L)'
;MTLRELIAQAAEAEVGVRETKTNGGKRIADYQSCTWLPVGAWPWCAAFVDFCVKSAVEKFGPVTFALPRTAGAWDLENWCRSVDDTVKLKKTKQGIATVQRGDIVIYKFSHVGIATSSLDDDGDVSTIEGNTNSAGSREGDGVYRRTRNVSQIRSIIKFTQ
;
A
#
# COMPACT_ATOMS: atom_id res chain seq x y z
N MET A 1 -15.70 8.02 -9.98
CA MET A 1 -14.50 7.95 -9.13
C MET A 1 -13.69 6.73 -9.56
N THR A 2 -12.40 6.89 -9.79
CA THR A 2 -11.53 5.78 -10.22
C THR A 2 -11.21 4.84 -9.05
N LEU A 3 -10.80 3.62 -9.38
CA LEU A 3 -10.36 2.67 -8.35
C LEU A 3 -9.17 3.24 -7.53
N ARG A 4 -8.23 3.93 -8.19
CA ARG A 4 -7.10 4.59 -7.51
C ARG A 4 -7.56 5.61 -6.46
N GLU A 5 -8.55 6.44 -6.79
CA GLU A 5 -9.09 7.40 -5.83
C GLU A 5 -9.70 6.70 -4.62
N LEU A 6 -10.40 5.61 -4.83
CA LEU A 6 -10.98 4.83 -3.74
C LEU A 6 -9.91 4.15 -2.87
N ILE A 7 -8.80 3.69 -3.47
CA ILE A 7 -7.67 3.12 -2.71
C ILE A 7 -7.06 4.18 -1.81
N ALA A 8 -6.79 5.38 -2.34
CA ALA A 8 -6.26 6.48 -1.54
C ALA A 8 -7.22 6.88 -0.40
N GLN A 9 -8.51 6.97 -0.69
CA GLN A 9 -9.52 7.27 0.33
C GLN A 9 -9.60 6.19 1.42
N ALA A 10 -9.50 4.93 1.04
CA ALA A 10 -9.46 3.83 2.00
C ALA A 10 -8.27 3.96 2.97
N ALA A 11 -7.09 4.30 2.43
CA ALA A 11 -5.91 4.55 3.25
C ALA A 11 -6.08 5.77 4.17
N GLU A 12 -6.62 6.87 3.65
CA GLU A 12 -6.87 8.10 4.42
C GLU A 12 -7.81 7.86 5.60
N ALA A 13 -8.81 7.02 5.43
CA ALA A 13 -9.75 6.67 6.49
C ALA A 13 -9.11 5.93 7.67
N GLU A 14 -7.94 5.31 7.46
CA GLU A 14 -7.24 4.51 8.48
C GLU A 14 -6.12 5.28 9.20
N VAL A 15 -5.79 6.49 8.78
CA VAL A 15 -4.77 7.32 9.44
C VAL A 15 -5.13 7.50 10.92
N GLY A 16 -4.17 7.23 11.79
CA GLY A 16 -4.38 7.29 13.24
C GLY A 16 -4.60 5.96 13.92
N VAL A 17 -4.84 4.88 13.18
CA VAL A 17 -4.89 3.53 13.76
C VAL A 17 -3.55 3.19 14.41
N ARG A 18 -3.59 2.61 15.61
CA ARG A 18 -2.40 2.22 16.39
C ARG A 18 -2.50 0.78 16.86
N GLU A 19 -1.35 0.12 16.95
CA GLU A 19 -1.24 -1.18 17.60
C GLU A 19 -1.64 -1.08 19.07
N THR A 20 -2.25 -2.14 19.60
CA THR A 20 -2.50 -2.31 21.04
C THR A 20 -1.52 -3.28 21.69
N LYS A 21 -0.74 -3.98 20.87
CA LYS A 21 0.38 -4.85 21.22
C LYS A 21 1.30 -4.97 20.02
N THR A 22 2.50 -5.48 20.16
CA THR A 22 3.47 -5.62 19.05
C THR A 22 2.85 -6.36 17.86
N ASN A 23 2.78 -5.69 16.72
CA ASN A 23 2.17 -6.18 15.49
C ASN A 23 0.75 -6.70 15.66
N GLY A 24 -0.03 -6.13 16.58
CA GLY A 24 -1.36 -6.63 16.86
C GLY A 24 -2.34 -5.60 17.38
N GLY A 25 -3.57 -6.05 17.51
CA GLY A 25 -4.72 -5.28 17.89
C GLY A 25 -5.90 -5.59 16.97
N LYS A 26 -7.09 -5.15 17.36
CA LYS A 26 -8.32 -5.50 16.63
C LYS A 26 -8.28 -5.03 15.17
N ARG A 27 -7.88 -3.77 14.92
CA ARG A 27 -7.85 -3.23 13.54
C ARG A 27 -6.71 -3.85 12.73
N ILE A 28 -5.56 -4.09 13.35
CA ILE A 28 -4.45 -4.78 12.69
C ILE A 28 -4.85 -6.19 12.27
N ALA A 29 -5.63 -6.90 13.09
CA ALA A 29 -6.18 -8.20 12.74
C ALA A 29 -7.10 -8.13 11.51
N ASP A 30 -7.89 -7.06 11.35
CA ASP A 30 -8.70 -6.83 10.15
C ASP A 30 -7.81 -6.72 8.90
N TYR A 31 -6.69 -6.00 8.97
CA TYR A 31 -5.72 -5.92 7.87
C TYR A 31 -5.11 -7.29 7.57
N GLN A 32 -4.61 -7.97 8.59
CA GLN A 32 -3.97 -9.28 8.45
C GLN A 32 -4.92 -10.34 7.90
N SER A 33 -6.22 -10.24 8.19
CA SER A 33 -7.25 -11.13 7.65
C SER A 33 -7.44 -11.02 6.13
N CYS A 34 -6.93 -9.95 5.51
CA CYS A 34 -6.94 -9.79 4.05
C CYS A 34 -5.84 -10.59 3.36
N THR A 35 -4.90 -11.19 4.10
CA THR A 35 -3.79 -11.96 3.55
C THR A 35 -4.03 -13.46 3.63
N TRP A 36 -3.13 -14.24 3.01
CA TRP A 36 -3.13 -15.71 3.13
C TRP A 36 -2.61 -16.20 4.49
N LEU A 37 -1.84 -15.37 5.20
CA LEU A 37 -1.21 -15.73 6.45
C LEU A 37 -2.19 -15.55 7.61
N PRO A 38 -2.33 -16.51 8.55
CA PRO A 38 -3.16 -16.33 9.72
C PRO A 38 -2.78 -15.10 10.54
N VAL A 39 -3.76 -14.49 11.18
CA VAL A 39 -3.55 -13.36 12.10
C VAL A 39 -2.53 -13.76 13.18
N GLY A 40 -1.56 -12.88 13.44
CA GLY A 40 -0.49 -13.12 14.40
C GLY A 40 0.42 -11.93 14.57
N ALA A 41 1.49 -12.10 15.35
CA ALA A 41 2.44 -11.04 15.66
C ALA A 41 3.50 -10.89 14.56
N TRP A 42 3.12 -10.48 13.39
CA TRP A 42 3.99 -10.27 12.23
C TRP A 42 3.75 -8.90 11.58
N PRO A 43 4.77 -8.33 10.86
CA PRO A 43 4.65 -7.01 10.22
C PRO A 43 3.50 -6.95 9.22
N TRP A 44 2.76 -5.84 9.22
CA TRP A 44 1.48 -5.74 8.53
C TRP A 44 1.38 -4.62 7.47
N CYS A 45 2.51 -4.12 6.97
CA CYS A 45 2.47 -3.06 5.93
C CYS A 45 1.79 -3.52 4.64
N ALA A 46 2.07 -4.73 4.16
CA ALA A 46 1.40 -5.30 2.99
C ALA A 46 -0.05 -5.65 3.28
N ALA A 47 -0.34 -6.19 4.44
CA ALA A 47 -1.71 -6.48 4.88
C ALA A 47 -2.59 -5.22 4.86
N PHE A 48 -2.06 -4.09 5.30
CA PHE A 48 -2.74 -2.80 5.24
C PHE A 48 -3.07 -2.40 3.80
N VAL A 49 -2.14 -2.58 2.87
CA VAL A 49 -2.38 -2.30 1.43
C VAL A 49 -3.45 -3.23 0.87
N ASP A 50 -3.38 -4.52 1.16
CA ASP A 50 -4.41 -5.50 0.74
C ASP A 50 -5.80 -5.08 1.23
N PHE A 51 -5.90 -4.65 2.48
CA PHE A 51 -7.14 -4.13 3.06
C PHE A 51 -7.66 -2.90 2.30
N CYS A 52 -6.79 -1.95 1.98
CA CYS A 52 -7.19 -0.74 1.25
C CYS A 52 -7.67 -1.06 -0.17
N VAL A 53 -7.00 -1.97 -0.88
CA VAL A 53 -7.43 -2.42 -2.21
C VAL A 53 -8.77 -3.13 -2.13
N LYS A 54 -8.93 -4.06 -1.19
CA LYS A 54 -10.21 -4.76 -0.99
C LYS A 54 -11.35 -3.79 -0.71
N SER A 55 -11.15 -2.86 0.23
CA SER A 55 -12.16 -1.86 0.60
C SER A 55 -12.54 -0.97 -0.58
N ALA A 56 -11.57 -0.60 -1.41
CA ALA A 56 -11.80 0.18 -2.60
C ALA A 56 -12.63 -0.59 -3.64
N VAL A 57 -12.28 -1.85 -3.88
CA VAL A 57 -13.00 -2.71 -4.84
C VAL A 57 -14.45 -2.95 -4.40
N GLU A 58 -14.69 -3.14 -3.11
CA GLU A 58 -16.04 -3.27 -2.57
C GLU A 58 -16.93 -2.07 -2.89
N LYS A 59 -16.35 -0.87 -2.95
CA LYS A 59 -17.07 0.37 -3.33
C LYS A 59 -17.11 0.59 -4.84
N PHE A 60 -16.04 0.21 -5.54
CA PHE A 60 -15.90 0.43 -6.99
C PHE A 60 -16.85 -0.47 -7.79
N GLY A 61 -16.93 -1.74 -7.39
CA GLY A 61 -17.69 -2.77 -8.10
C GLY A 61 -16.78 -3.84 -8.70
N PRO A 62 -17.30 -4.68 -9.60
CA PRO A 62 -16.56 -5.80 -10.17
C PRO A 62 -15.26 -5.35 -10.87
N VAL A 63 -14.18 -6.08 -10.58
CA VAL A 63 -12.88 -5.94 -11.25
C VAL A 63 -12.48 -7.27 -11.90
N THR A 64 -11.55 -7.23 -12.85
CA THR A 64 -11.12 -8.42 -13.60
C THR A 64 -9.97 -9.16 -12.95
N PHE A 65 -9.25 -8.52 -12.02
CA PHE A 65 -8.10 -9.12 -11.33
C PHE A 65 -8.48 -9.74 -9.99
N ALA A 66 -7.74 -10.76 -9.58
CA ALA A 66 -7.85 -11.31 -8.22
C ALA A 66 -7.25 -10.34 -7.20
N LEU A 67 -7.91 -10.13 -6.08
CA LEU A 67 -7.43 -9.23 -5.02
C LEU A 67 -6.07 -9.71 -4.48
N PRO A 68 -5.18 -8.77 -4.12
CA PRO A 68 -3.95 -9.14 -3.45
C PRO A 68 -4.25 -9.72 -2.06
N ARG A 69 -3.53 -10.78 -1.70
CA ARG A 69 -3.59 -11.42 -0.39
C ARG A 69 -2.19 -11.67 0.13
N THR A 70 -1.34 -10.67 0.05
CA THR A 70 0.09 -10.78 0.32
C THR A 70 0.41 -10.39 1.76
N ALA A 71 1.35 -11.12 2.38
CA ALA A 71 1.84 -10.80 3.72
C ALA A 71 3.16 -10.02 3.71
N GLY A 72 3.86 -9.99 2.58
CA GLY A 72 5.14 -9.30 2.40
C GLY A 72 5.08 -8.17 1.37
N ALA A 73 5.83 -7.09 1.60
CA ALA A 73 5.81 -5.92 0.73
C ALA A 73 6.23 -6.25 -0.72
N TRP A 74 7.31 -7.01 -0.89
CA TRP A 74 7.78 -7.36 -2.24
C TRP A 74 6.95 -8.46 -2.91
N ASP A 75 6.17 -9.22 -2.17
CA ASP A 75 5.23 -10.19 -2.74
C ASP A 75 4.11 -9.52 -3.55
N LEU A 76 3.83 -8.25 -3.28
CA LEU A 76 2.91 -7.44 -4.10
C LEU A 76 3.37 -7.33 -5.55
N GLU A 77 4.69 -7.28 -5.82
CA GLU A 77 5.21 -7.32 -7.18
C GLU A 77 4.86 -8.63 -7.89
N ASN A 78 5.00 -9.77 -7.18
CA ASN A 78 4.65 -11.08 -7.72
C ASN A 78 3.16 -11.18 -8.02
N TRP A 79 2.33 -10.70 -7.09
CA TRP A 79 0.89 -10.61 -7.33
C TRP A 79 0.58 -9.78 -8.58
N CYS A 80 1.18 -8.59 -8.70
CA CYS A 80 0.95 -7.70 -9.84
C CYS A 80 1.31 -8.36 -11.18
N ARG A 81 2.37 -9.15 -11.21
CA ARG A 81 2.77 -9.90 -12.42
C ARG A 81 1.82 -11.04 -12.75
N SER A 82 1.06 -11.53 -11.77
CA SER A 82 0.15 -12.69 -11.94
C SER A 82 -1.25 -12.30 -12.40
N VAL A 83 -1.59 -11.00 -12.38
CA VAL A 83 -2.91 -10.50 -12.76
C VAL A 83 -2.88 -9.87 -14.15
N ASP A 84 -4.03 -9.42 -14.62
CA ASP A 84 -4.18 -8.87 -15.96
C ASP A 84 -3.61 -7.45 -16.11
N ASP A 85 -3.66 -6.91 -17.34
CA ASP A 85 -3.08 -5.62 -17.71
C ASP A 85 -3.77 -4.40 -17.07
N THR A 86 -4.84 -4.59 -16.32
CA THR A 86 -5.50 -3.50 -15.58
C THR A 86 -4.72 -3.09 -14.33
N VAL A 87 -3.75 -3.91 -13.93
CA VAL A 87 -2.80 -3.62 -12.84
C VAL A 87 -1.39 -3.73 -13.40
N LYS A 88 -0.65 -2.63 -13.36
CA LYS A 88 0.68 -2.54 -14.02
C LYS A 88 1.80 -2.28 -13.02
N LEU A 89 2.84 -3.11 -13.09
CA LEU A 89 4.08 -2.92 -12.36
C LEU A 89 5.02 -2.01 -13.15
N LYS A 90 5.50 -0.94 -12.52
CA LYS A 90 6.51 -0.03 -13.08
C LYS A 90 7.75 0.01 -12.20
N LYS A 91 8.89 -0.36 -12.76
CA LYS A 91 10.18 -0.24 -12.07
C LYS A 91 10.61 1.23 -11.97
N THR A 92 11.43 1.52 -10.96
CA THR A 92 11.83 2.87 -10.56
C THR A 92 12.25 3.78 -11.71
N LYS A 93 13.12 3.32 -12.61
CA LYS A 93 13.64 4.15 -13.70
C LYS A 93 12.59 4.55 -14.75
N GLN A 94 11.49 3.81 -14.84
CA GLN A 94 10.48 3.97 -15.89
C GLN A 94 9.15 4.51 -15.38
N GLY A 95 8.88 4.36 -14.09
CA GLY A 95 7.56 4.61 -13.52
C GLY A 95 7.47 5.77 -12.53
N ILE A 96 8.58 6.21 -11.98
CA ILE A 96 8.60 7.23 -10.91
C ILE A 96 7.93 8.53 -11.34
N ALA A 97 8.26 9.02 -12.53
CA ALA A 97 7.70 10.28 -13.04
C ALA A 97 6.18 10.22 -13.25
N THR A 98 5.59 9.03 -13.21
CA THR A 98 4.16 8.80 -13.42
C THR A 98 3.41 8.45 -12.15
N VAL A 99 4.04 8.53 -10.97
CA VAL A 99 3.37 8.23 -9.72
C VAL A 99 2.17 9.16 -9.53
N GLN A 100 1.06 8.59 -9.12
CA GLN A 100 -0.19 9.30 -8.92
C GLN A 100 -0.87 8.84 -7.63
N ARG A 101 -1.76 9.69 -7.15
CA ARG A 101 -2.63 9.35 -6.02
C ARG A 101 -3.33 8.00 -6.22
N GLY A 102 -3.23 7.13 -5.23
CA GLY A 102 -3.80 5.78 -5.26
C GLY A 102 -2.90 4.69 -5.80
N ASP A 103 -1.70 5.04 -6.32
CA ASP A 103 -0.70 4.04 -6.69
C ASP A 103 -0.11 3.38 -5.43
N ILE A 104 0.23 2.11 -5.52
CA ILE A 104 0.98 1.41 -4.47
C ILE A 104 2.46 1.67 -4.70
N VAL A 105 3.16 2.13 -3.66
CA VAL A 105 4.59 2.45 -3.72
C VAL A 105 5.36 1.44 -2.90
N ILE A 106 6.24 0.68 -3.56
CA ILE A 106 7.09 -0.34 -2.94
C ILE A 106 8.50 0.20 -2.80
N TYR A 107 9.05 0.10 -1.59
CA TYR A 107 10.34 0.68 -1.24
C TYR A 107 11.46 -0.36 -1.28
N LYS A 108 12.71 0.14 -1.39
CA LYS A 108 13.92 -0.68 -1.41
C LYS A 108 14.19 -1.39 -0.08
N PHE A 109 13.64 -0.90 1.03
CA PHE A 109 13.81 -1.44 2.38
C PHE A 109 12.68 -2.35 2.84
N SER A 110 12.09 -3.10 1.93
CA SER A 110 11.04 -4.10 2.21
C SER A 110 9.83 -3.52 2.95
N HIS A 111 9.32 -2.39 2.46
CA HIS A 111 8.16 -1.68 2.97
C HIS A 111 7.28 -1.22 1.80
N VAL A 112 6.04 -0.87 2.10
CA VAL A 112 5.07 -0.47 1.08
C VAL A 112 4.10 0.55 1.66
N GLY A 113 3.62 1.43 0.79
CA GLY A 113 2.60 2.42 1.11
C GLY A 113 1.69 2.71 -0.07
N ILE A 114 0.76 3.65 0.14
CA ILE A 114 -0.16 4.13 -0.88
C ILE A 114 0.10 5.61 -1.09
N ALA A 115 0.36 6.01 -2.34
CA ALA A 115 0.57 7.40 -2.70
C ALA A 115 -0.72 8.21 -2.55
N THR A 116 -0.62 9.40 -1.98
CA THR A 116 -1.73 10.36 -1.86
C THR A 116 -1.53 11.60 -2.71
N SER A 117 -0.38 11.71 -3.37
CA SER A 117 -0.06 12.79 -4.31
C SER A 117 0.73 12.25 -5.50
N SER A 118 0.94 13.10 -6.50
CA SER A 118 2.00 12.90 -7.49
C SER A 118 3.35 13.30 -6.91
N LEU A 119 4.45 13.02 -7.63
CA LEU A 119 5.77 13.57 -7.30
C LEU A 119 5.75 15.09 -7.38
N ASP A 120 6.42 15.73 -6.43
CA ASP A 120 6.72 17.16 -6.51
C ASP A 120 8.05 17.43 -7.22
N ASP A 121 8.44 18.72 -7.33
CA ASP A 121 9.65 19.14 -8.02
C ASP A 121 10.94 18.68 -7.31
N ASP A 122 10.86 18.36 -6.02
CA ASP A 122 11.98 17.84 -5.23
C ASP A 122 12.11 16.32 -5.30
N GLY A 123 11.21 15.65 -6.01
CA GLY A 123 11.18 14.20 -6.12
C GLY A 123 10.56 13.53 -4.90
N ASP A 124 9.71 14.23 -4.16
CA ASP A 124 9.00 13.70 -3.01
C ASP A 124 7.54 13.34 -3.35
N VAL A 125 7.04 12.34 -2.69
CA VAL A 125 5.64 11.90 -2.78
C VAL A 125 5.06 11.74 -1.39
N SER A 126 3.83 12.21 -1.21
CA SER A 126 3.07 11.97 0.02
C SER A 126 2.46 10.57 -0.01
N THR A 127 2.58 9.84 1.07
CA THR A 127 2.08 8.47 1.20
C THR A 127 1.32 8.27 2.51
N ILE A 128 0.55 7.18 2.57
CA ILE A 128 0.01 6.63 3.82
C ILE A 128 0.52 5.19 3.93
N GLU A 129 1.02 4.84 5.10
CA GLU A 129 1.70 3.56 5.32
C GLU A 129 1.25 2.94 6.63
N GLY A 130 1.02 1.63 6.61
CA GLY A 130 0.79 0.83 7.80
C GLY A 130 2.09 0.25 8.35
N ASN A 131 2.09 -0.13 9.62
CA ASN A 131 3.25 -0.70 10.31
C ASN A 131 4.48 0.21 10.26
N THR A 132 4.26 1.52 10.41
CA THR A 132 5.31 2.54 10.43
C THR A 132 5.14 3.43 11.67
N ASN A 133 5.92 4.50 11.76
CA ASN A 133 5.84 5.48 12.85
C ASN A 133 6.11 6.89 12.33
N SER A 134 6.11 7.87 13.21
CA SER A 134 6.39 9.27 12.85
C SER A 134 7.78 9.49 12.25
N ALA A 135 8.75 8.61 12.50
CA ALA A 135 10.09 8.65 11.92
C ALA A 135 10.19 7.91 10.56
N GLY A 136 9.13 7.21 10.13
CA GLY A 136 9.08 6.48 8.87
C GLY A 136 9.80 5.14 8.86
N SER A 137 9.97 4.50 10.03
CA SER A 137 10.51 3.15 10.14
C SER A 137 9.64 2.13 9.40
N ARG A 138 10.25 1.08 8.86
CA ARG A 138 9.52 -0.08 8.31
C ARG A 138 8.84 -0.92 9.40
N GLU A 139 9.23 -0.74 10.64
CA GLU A 139 8.62 -1.39 11.80
C GLU A 139 8.18 -0.31 12.78
N GLY A 140 6.90 -0.04 12.81
CA GLY A 140 6.29 0.97 13.63
C GLY A 140 5.01 0.46 14.27
N ASP A 141 4.23 1.39 14.78
CA ASP A 141 3.10 1.08 15.64
C ASP A 141 1.74 1.48 15.07
N GLY A 142 1.69 1.96 13.82
CA GLY A 142 0.41 2.46 13.31
C GLY A 142 0.38 2.82 11.84
N VAL A 143 -0.71 3.47 11.47
CA VAL A 143 -0.94 4.05 10.14
C VAL A 143 -0.64 5.54 10.19
N TYR A 144 0.31 5.98 9.36
CA TYR A 144 0.80 7.35 9.33
C TYR A 144 0.84 7.94 7.93
N ARG A 145 0.68 9.26 7.84
CA ARG A 145 1.06 10.02 6.65
C ARG A 145 2.57 10.19 6.64
N ARG A 146 3.18 9.94 5.49
CA ARG A 146 4.63 10.07 5.29
C ARG A 146 4.94 10.86 4.02
N THR A 147 6.16 11.38 3.96
CA THR A 147 6.78 11.91 2.74
C THR A 147 7.96 11.02 2.38
N ARG A 148 7.99 10.52 1.15
CA ARG A 148 9.05 9.64 0.66
C ARG A 148 9.71 10.25 -0.56
N ASN A 149 11.03 10.08 -0.67
CA ASN A 149 11.77 10.53 -1.84
C ASN A 149 11.89 9.41 -2.88
N VAL A 150 12.00 9.79 -4.15
CA VAL A 150 12.11 8.83 -5.27
C VAL A 150 13.29 7.86 -5.09
N SER A 151 14.37 8.27 -4.41
CA SER A 151 15.53 7.43 -4.14
C SER A 151 15.21 6.19 -3.29
N GLN A 152 14.12 6.22 -2.54
CA GLN A 152 13.67 5.12 -1.67
C GLN A 152 12.77 4.12 -2.42
N ILE A 153 12.27 4.46 -3.60
CA ILE A 153 11.27 3.69 -4.33
C ILE A 153 11.93 2.59 -5.16
N ARG A 154 11.46 1.37 -4.99
CA ARG A 154 11.83 0.19 -5.78
C ARG A 154 10.92 0.02 -7.01
N SER A 155 9.61 0.09 -6.82
CA SER A 155 8.61 -0.07 -7.89
C SER A 155 7.28 0.57 -7.50
N ILE A 156 6.42 0.72 -8.48
CA ILE A 156 5.08 1.29 -8.32
C ILE A 156 4.08 0.34 -8.98
N ILE A 157 2.96 0.08 -8.31
CA ILE A 157 1.84 -0.64 -8.88
C ILE A 157 0.73 0.36 -9.21
N LYS A 158 0.31 0.37 -10.46
CA LYS A 158 -0.70 1.28 -11.01
C LYS A 158 -1.96 0.53 -11.41
N PHE A 159 -3.10 1.07 -11.04
CA PHE A 159 -4.41 0.57 -11.46
C PHE A 159 -4.92 1.45 -12.60
N THR A 160 -5.43 0.82 -13.66
CA THR A 160 -5.93 1.53 -14.85
C THR A 160 -7.45 1.64 -14.90
N GLN A 161 -8.15 1.11 -13.91
CA GLN A 161 -9.61 1.17 -13.76
C GLN A 161 -10.09 2.34 -12.89
#